data_53b30e3d5119f9c8cf1dcf3902906b77
#
_entry.id   53b30e3d5119f9c8cf1dcf3902906b77
#
_cell.length_a   1.000
_cell.length_b   1.000
_cell.length_c   1.000
_cell.angle_alpha   90.00
_cell.angle_beta   90.00
_cell.angle_gamma   90.00
#
_symmetry.space_group_name_H-M   'P 1'
#
loop_
_entity.id
_entity.type
_entity.pdbx_description
1 polymer ?
#
loop_
_entity_poly.entity_id
_entity_poly.type
_entity_poly.pdbx_seq_one_letter_code
_entity_poly.pdbx_strand_id
1 'polypeptide(L)'
;MAADSMSLNALLGSAREALGHGEHNAALKAADAALSLDGRNVRGLIFKGDALAGLGDLRSASAFYGSALSLAQQGRVPPDLLPELRRAQHARAGLAAQFESALLEGVKARGFDAERSSERFALSLDILTGRKQLYQQQPKFYLFPGLPQVQFQPRADVSWLAEIEAAAPAIRAELQALQAQPGLFAPYVEDRDNRPRNGQAGMLGNADWSAIFLWKDGVEVPEIAARCPATMKALQGAPLDRIPGRSPSILFSKLAAGARIPAHHGLINTRLICHLPLIAPPGSWFRVGSEVRQWEEGRAWAFDDTIEHEAWNDSDLDRTILIFDVWKPEISEEEQDLIRALFDAIDASGGRTPALGS
;
A
#
# COMPACT_ATOMS: atom_id res chain seq x y z
N MET A 1 -51.90 25.88 22.67
CA MET A 1 -51.90 24.42 22.45
C MET A 1 -50.45 24.00 22.38
N ALA A 2 -49.91 23.41 23.45
CA ALA A 2 -48.56 22.84 23.47
C ALA A 2 -48.59 21.59 22.57
N ALA A 3 -47.85 21.62 21.49
CA ALA A 3 -47.58 20.41 20.72
C ALA A 3 -46.78 19.45 21.64
N ASP A 4 -47.38 18.30 21.98
CA ASP A 4 -46.69 17.21 22.66
C ASP A 4 -45.48 16.87 21.82
N SER A 5 -44.29 17.28 22.22
CA SER A 5 -43.04 16.86 21.61
C SER A 5 -42.81 15.38 21.98
N MET A 6 -43.04 14.49 21.06
CA MET A 6 -42.76 13.07 21.28
C MET A 6 -41.30 12.89 21.71
N SER A 7 -41.06 12.07 22.74
CA SER A 7 -39.71 11.73 23.19
C SER A 7 -38.94 10.94 22.10
N LEU A 8 -37.62 11.01 22.10
CA LEU A 8 -36.77 10.24 21.18
C LEU A 8 -37.16 8.75 21.17
N ASN A 9 -37.39 8.15 22.34
CA ASN A 9 -37.78 6.75 22.45
C ASN A 9 -39.15 6.44 21.81
N ALA A 10 -40.10 7.37 21.94
CA ALA A 10 -41.42 7.23 21.30
C ALA A 10 -41.31 7.29 19.77
N LEU A 11 -40.49 8.19 19.23
CA LEU A 11 -40.23 8.32 17.80
C LEU A 11 -39.51 7.08 17.24
N LEU A 12 -38.52 6.54 17.95
CA LEU A 12 -37.85 5.30 17.58
C LEU A 12 -38.80 4.10 17.65
N GLY A 13 -39.73 4.07 18.64
CA GLY A 13 -40.79 3.07 18.74
C GLY A 13 -41.73 3.11 17.52
N SER A 14 -42.21 4.31 17.16
CA SER A 14 -43.06 4.50 15.98
C SER A 14 -42.36 4.13 14.68
N ALA A 15 -41.07 4.47 14.52
CA ALA A 15 -40.31 4.05 13.35
C ALA A 15 -40.19 2.51 13.24
N ARG A 16 -39.95 1.84 14.37
CA ARG A 16 -39.86 0.36 14.41
C ARG A 16 -41.20 -0.29 14.06
N GLU A 17 -42.30 0.21 14.62
CA GLU A 17 -43.65 -0.32 14.36
C GLU A 17 -44.02 -0.14 12.88
N ALA A 18 -43.83 1.05 12.33
CA ALA A 18 -44.08 1.32 10.91
C ALA A 18 -43.25 0.44 9.98
N LEU A 19 -41.96 0.18 10.31
CA LEU A 19 -41.14 -0.79 9.57
C LEU A 19 -41.70 -2.20 9.65
N GLY A 20 -42.20 -2.62 10.81
CA GLY A 20 -42.82 -3.94 10.98
C GLY A 20 -44.07 -4.13 10.11
N HIS A 21 -44.78 -3.05 9.81
CA HIS A 21 -45.99 -3.07 8.96
C HIS A 21 -45.68 -2.76 7.47
N GLY A 22 -44.42 -2.51 7.10
CA GLY A 22 -44.05 -2.15 5.73
C GLY A 22 -44.41 -0.70 5.35
N GLU A 23 -44.74 0.13 6.32
CA GLU A 23 -45.13 1.54 6.14
C GLU A 23 -43.90 2.45 6.03
N HIS A 24 -43.08 2.25 4.98
CA HIS A 24 -41.77 2.87 4.83
C HIS A 24 -41.76 4.39 4.88
N ASN A 25 -42.80 5.06 4.36
CA ASN A 25 -42.92 6.52 4.43
C ASN A 25 -43.17 7.00 5.86
N ALA A 26 -44.00 6.29 6.64
CA ALA A 26 -44.24 6.62 8.04
C ALA A 26 -42.99 6.36 8.89
N ALA A 27 -42.30 5.25 8.64
CA ALA A 27 -41.02 4.93 9.27
C ALA A 27 -39.95 5.97 9.00
N LEU A 28 -39.80 6.43 7.74
CA LEU A 28 -38.86 7.47 7.35
C LEU A 28 -39.14 8.78 8.12
N LYS A 29 -40.41 9.22 8.15
CA LYS A 29 -40.81 10.41 8.88
C LYS A 29 -40.52 10.35 10.37
N ALA A 30 -40.79 9.19 11.00
CA ALA A 30 -40.52 8.98 12.42
C ALA A 30 -39.01 8.93 12.72
N ALA A 31 -38.22 8.27 11.85
CA ALA A 31 -36.76 8.21 11.97
C ALA A 31 -36.13 9.60 11.78
N ASP A 32 -36.61 10.43 10.83
CA ASP A 32 -36.18 11.80 10.63
C ASP A 32 -36.45 12.68 11.83
N ALA A 33 -37.62 12.55 12.43
CA ALA A 33 -37.98 13.29 13.65
C ALA A 33 -37.08 12.85 14.83
N ALA A 34 -36.78 11.56 14.98
CA ALA A 34 -35.83 11.07 15.98
C ALA A 34 -34.41 11.62 15.77
N LEU A 35 -33.94 11.65 14.52
CA LEU A 35 -32.59 12.16 14.14
C LEU A 35 -32.51 13.68 14.26
N SER A 36 -33.65 14.42 14.20
CA SER A 36 -33.70 15.86 14.49
C SER A 36 -33.47 16.16 15.96
N LEU A 37 -33.80 15.21 16.86
CA LEU A 37 -33.53 15.32 18.30
C LEU A 37 -32.11 14.87 18.66
N ASP A 38 -31.65 13.81 18.01
CA ASP A 38 -30.30 13.25 18.19
C ASP A 38 -29.77 12.73 16.84
N GLY A 39 -29.04 13.57 16.12
CA GLY A 39 -28.50 13.31 14.80
C GLY A 39 -27.46 12.16 14.76
N ARG A 40 -26.95 11.74 15.93
CA ARG A 40 -25.99 10.63 16.06
C ARG A 40 -26.63 9.36 16.62
N ASN A 41 -27.94 9.30 16.71
CA ASN A 41 -28.64 8.13 17.22
C ASN A 41 -28.49 6.95 16.29
N VAL A 42 -27.72 5.93 16.71
CA VAL A 42 -27.38 4.76 15.88
C VAL A 42 -28.64 4.01 15.43
N ARG A 43 -29.62 3.85 16.33
CA ARG A 43 -30.88 3.17 16.01
C ARG A 43 -31.72 3.96 15.02
N GLY A 44 -31.81 5.28 15.21
CA GLY A 44 -32.48 6.20 14.26
C GLY A 44 -31.87 6.13 12.85
N LEU A 45 -30.55 6.08 12.75
CA LEU A 45 -29.84 5.92 11.47
C LEU A 45 -30.14 4.57 10.81
N ILE A 46 -30.19 3.48 11.59
CA ILE A 46 -30.55 2.16 11.07
C ILE A 46 -31.98 2.16 10.53
N PHE A 47 -32.95 2.66 11.31
CA PHE A 47 -34.35 2.70 10.91
C PHE A 47 -34.59 3.59 9.68
N LYS A 48 -33.86 4.71 9.57
CA LYS A 48 -33.88 5.52 8.35
C LYS A 48 -33.32 4.77 7.16
N GLY A 49 -32.23 4.03 7.32
CA GLY A 49 -31.69 3.14 6.30
C GLY A 49 -32.69 2.08 5.85
N ASP A 50 -33.39 1.45 6.79
CA ASP A 50 -34.42 0.44 6.51
C ASP A 50 -35.60 1.03 5.73
N ALA A 51 -36.08 2.20 6.12
CA ALA A 51 -37.18 2.88 5.46
C ALA A 51 -36.82 3.27 4.01
N LEU A 52 -35.62 3.82 3.82
CA LEU A 52 -35.11 4.19 2.49
C LEU A 52 -34.91 2.96 1.59
N ALA A 53 -34.41 1.85 2.14
CA ALA A 53 -34.28 0.60 1.40
C ALA A 53 -35.65 0.08 0.95
N GLY A 54 -36.66 0.12 1.83
CA GLY A 54 -38.03 -0.23 1.49
C GLY A 54 -38.70 0.67 0.45
N LEU A 55 -38.25 1.93 0.34
CA LEU A 55 -38.69 2.87 -0.69
C LEU A 55 -37.89 2.76 -2.02
N GLY A 56 -36.88 1.90 -2.06
CA GLY A 56 -36.05 1.71 -3.23
C GLY A 56 -34.88 2.71 -3.37
N ASP A 57 -34.69 3.63 -2.42
CA ASP A 57 -33.52 4.51 -2.38
C ASP A 57 -32.32 3.78 -1.72
N LEU A 58 -31.77 2.83 -2.48
CA LEU A 58 -30.72 1.93 -2.00
C LEU A 58 -29.41 2.67 -1.70
N ARG A 59 -29.13 3.76 -2.42
CA ARG A 59 -27.92 4.55 -2.23
C ARG A 59 -27.95 5.31 -0.90
N SER A 60 -29.05 6.00 -0.62
CA SER A 60 -29.22 6.67 0.68
C SER A 60 -29.29 5.66 1.82
N ALA A 61 -29.98 4.52 1.65
CA ALA A 61 -30.02 3.47 2.65
C ALA A 61 -28.60 3.00 3.05
N SER A 62 -27.75 2.70 2.07
CA SER A 62 -26.35 2.30 2.29
C SER A 62 -25.55 3.37 3.07
N ALA A 63 -25.76 4.66 2.78
CA ALA A 63 -25.09 5.75 3.47
C ALA A 63 -25.50 5.82 4.95
N PHE A 64 -26.81 5.68 5.26
CA PHE A 64 -27.31 5.71 6.64
C PHE A 64 -26.84 4.48 7.44
N TYR A 65 -26.85 3.29 6.87
CA TYR A 65 -26.24 2.11 7.50
C TYR A 65 -24.74 2.31 7.75
N GLY A 66 -24.01 2.90 6.80
CA GLY A 66 -22.59 3.22 6.95
C GLY A 66 -22.32 4.15 8.14
N SER A 67 -23.11 5.21 8.26
CA SER A 67 -23.02 6.17 9.37
C SER A 67 -23.32 5.50 10.71
N ALA A 68 -24.36 4.65 10.79
CA ALA A 68 -24.70 3.90 11.99
C ALA A 68 -23.56 2.99 12.46
N LEU A 69 -22.99 2.21 11.51
CA LEU A 69 -21.88 1.30 11.79
C LEU A 69 -20.61 2.03 12.22
N SER A 70 -20.28 3.14 11.57
CA SER A 70 -19.11 3.96 11.93
C SER A 70 -19.25 4.57 13.33
N LEU A 71 -20.42 5.07 13.70
CA LEU A 71 -20.68 5.59 15.05
C LEU A 71 -20.60 4.48 16.11
N ALA A 72 -21.10 3.29 15.80
CA ALA A 72 -21.02 2.15 16.71
C ALA A 72 -19.59 1.72 17.00
N GLN A 73 -18.66 1.87 16.06
CA GLN A 73 -17.23 1.57 16.25
C GLN A 73 -16.50 2.58 17.17
N GLN A 74 -17.03 3.80 17.29
CA GLN A 74 -16.42 4.88 18.08
C GLN A 74 -16.77 4.85 19.56
N GLY A 75 -17.74 4.02 19.98
CA GLY A 75 -18.27 4.00 21.33
C GLY A 75 -18.63 2.62 21.85
N ARG A 76 -19.07 2.58 23.12
CA ARG A 76 -19.59 1.36 23.72
C ARG A 76 -21.00 1.07 23.20
N VAL A 77 -21.19 -0.06 22.53
CA VAL A 77 -22.47 -0.48 21.97
C VAL A 77 -23.31 -1.18 23.04
N PRO A 78 -24.55 -0.74 23.30
CA PRO A 78 -25.47 -1.46 24.14
C PRO A 78 -25.80 -2.86 23.59
N PRO A 79 -25.90 -3.90 24.43
CA PRO A 79 -26.16 -5.28 23.97
C PRO A 79 -27.43 -5.44 23.13
N ASP A 80 -28.48 -4.69 23.44
CA ASP A 80 -29.76 -4.70 22.73
C ASP A 80 -29.70 -4.12 21.31
N LEU A 81 -28.67 -3.34 20.98
CA LEU A 81 -28.45 -2.79 19.65
C LEU A 81 -27.64 -3.71 18.72
N LEU A 82 -26.94 -4.71 19.25
CA LEU A 82 -26.09 -5.60 18.47
C LEU A 82 -26.83 -6.37 17.35
N PRO A 83 -28.06 -6.90 17.54
CA PRO A 83 -28.80 -7.54 16.45
C PRO A 83 -29.14 -6.58 15.31
N GLU A 84 -29.53 -5.33 15.61
CA GLU A 84 -29.86 -4.31 14.63
C GLU A 84 -28.61 -3.90 13.83
N LEU A 85 -27.47 -3.76 14.49
CA LEU A 85 -26.18 -3.47 13.81
C LEU A 85 -25.75 -4.61 12.87
N ARG A 86 -25.86 -5.88 13.31
CA ARG A 86 -25.58 -7.03 12.44
C ARG A 86 -26.47 -7.06 11.21
N ARG A 87 -27.77 -6.79 11.38
CA ARG A 87 -28.70 -6.68 10.28
C ARG A 87 -28.35 -5.54 9.33
N ALA A 88 -28.04 -4.35 9.86
CA ALA A 88 -27.63 -3.19 9.06
C ALA A 88 -26.33 -3.47 8.29
N GLN A 89 -25.37 -4.16 8.90
CA GLN A 89 -24.13 -4.58 8.25
C GLN A 89 -24.40 -5.53 7.07
N HIS A 90 -25.26 -6.53 7.30
CA HIS A 90 -25.64 -7.47 6.23
C HIS A 90 -26.42 -6.80 5.11
N ALA A 91 -27.38 -5.94 5.43
CA ALA A 91 -28.13 -5.15 4.46
C ALA A 91 -27.20 -4.27 3.61
N ARG A 92 -26.28 -3.54 4.25
CA ARG A 92 -25.30 -2.71 3.55
C ARG A 92 -24.41 -3.53 2.61
N ALA A 93 -23.93 -4.69 3.05
CA ALA A 93 -23.12 -5.58 2.22
C ALA A 93 -23.91 -6.07 0.98
N GLY A 94 -25.18 -6.43 1.14
CA GLY A 94 -26.06 -6.81 0.04
C GLY A 94 -26.28 -5.67 -0.97
N LEU A 95 -26.49 -4.42 -0.49
CA LEU A 95 -26.61 -3.23 -1.35
C LEU A 95 -25.31 -2.92 -2.10
N ALA A 96 -24.17 -3.08 -1.45
CA ALA A 96 -22.86 -2.91 -2.08
C ALA A 96 -22.64 -3.91 -3.22
N ALA A 97 -22.98 -5.19 -3.00
CA ALA A 97 -22.88 -6.23 -4.01
C ALA A 97 -23.82 -6.00 -5.20
N GLN A 98 -25.05 -5.53 -4.95
CA GLN A 98 -25.99 -5.17 -6.02
C GLN A 98 -25.48 -3.98 -6.84
N PHE A 99 -24.97 -2.94 -6.20
CA PHE A 99 -24.37 -1.80 -6.86
C PHE A 99 -23.18 -2.20 -7.72
N GLU A 100 -22.27 -3.03 -7.17
CA GLU A 100 -21.11 -3.54 -7.89
C GLU A 100 -21.52 -4.33 -9.13
N SER A 101 -22.46 -5.25 -9.00
CA SER A 101 -22.97 -6.06 -10.12
C SER A 101 -23.55 -5.18 -11.23
N ALA A 102 -24.45 -4.25 -10.87
CA ALA A 102 -25.05 -3.33 -11.84
C ALA A 102 -24.03 -2.43 -12.52
N LEU A 103 -23.02 -1.96 -11.77
CA LEU A 103 -21.93 -1.15 -12.33
C LEU A 103 -21.11 -1.95 -13.34
N LEU A 104 -20.69 -3.16 -12.97
CA LEU A 104 -19.89 -4.04 -13.84
C LEU A 104 -20.64 -4.44 -15.10
N GLU A 105 -21.92 -4.76 -15.00
CA GLU A 105 -22.78 -5.04 -16.16
C GLU A 105 -22.90 -3.81 -17.05
N GLY A 106 -23.10 -2.63 -16.46
CA GLY A 106 -23.23 -1.37 -17.20
C GLY A 106 -21.96 -1.00 -17.97
N VAL A 107 -20.76 -1.20 -17.40
CA VAL A 107 -19.49 -0.92 -18.10
C VAL A 107 -19.14 -2.00 -19.11
N LYS A 108 -19.45 -3.29 -18.84
CA LYS A 108 -19.30 -4.38 -19.81
C LYS A 108 -20.16 -4.18 -21.05
N ALA A 109 -21.41 -3.76 -20.88
CA ALA A 109 -22.31 -3.43 -21.98
C ALA A 109 -21.78 -2.28 -22.87
N ARG A 110 -20.83 -1.49 -22.38
CA ARG A 110 -20.16 -0.40 -23.10
C ARG A 110 -18.75 -0.74 -23.56
N GLY A 111 -18.38 -2.03 -23.53
CA GLY A 111 -17.12 -2.54 -24.09
C GLY A 111 -15.98 -2.69 -23.10
N PHE A 112 -16.20 -2.58 -21.79
CA PHE A 112 -15.19 -2.92 -20.82
C PHE A 112 -14.96 -4.44 -20.77
N ASP A 113 -13.69 -4.83 -20.84
CA ASP A 113 -13.21 -6.20 -20.72
C ASP A 113 -12.03 -6.20 -19.75
N ALA A 114 -12.11 -7.01 -18.69
CA ALA A 114 -11.12 -7.01 -17.62
C ALA A 114 -9.71 -7.45 -18.07
N GLU A 115 -9.61 -8.26 -19.14
CA GLU A 115 -8.34 -8.77 -19.66
C GLU A 115 -7.74 -7.88 -20.77
N ARG A 116 -8.57 -7.08 -21.44
CA ARG A 116 -8.20 -6.32 -22.64
C ARG A 116 -8.24 -4.81 -22.45
N SER A 117 -8.98 -4.34 -21.45
CA SER A 117 -9.10 -2.92 -21.15
C SER A 117 -7.94 -2.44 -20.28
N SER A 118 -7.81 -1.12 -20.15
CA SER A 118 -6.77 -0.49 -19.33
C SER A 118 -6.77 -0.99 -17.90
N GLU A 119 -5.64 -1.52 -17.44
CA GLU A 119 -5.42 -1.95 -16.03
C GLU A 119 -5.72 -0.81 -15.04
N ARG A 120 -5.38 0.44 -15.42
CA ARG A 120 -5.66 1.62 -14.61
C ARG A 120 -7.16 1.87 -14.46
N PHE A 121 -7.96 1.60 -15.51
CA PHE A 121 -9.41 1.69 -15.43
C PHE A 121 -9.99 0.55 -14.57
N ALA A 122 -9.50 -0.68 -14.73
CA ALA A 122 -9.90 -1.81 -13.91
C ALA A 122 -9.60 -1.54 -12.41
N LEU A 123 -8.42 -1.01 -12.08
CA LEU A 123 -8.07 -0.60 -10.72
C LEU A 123 -9.03 0.48 -10.18
N SER A 124 -9.44 1.45 -11.02
CA SER A 124 -10.38 2.49 -10.59
C SER A 124 -11.77 1.92 -10.22
N LEU A 125 -12.22 0.88 -10.93
CA LEU A 125 -13.45 0.15 -10.58
C LEU A 125 -13.29 -0.62 -9.26
N ASP A 126 -12.16 -1.27 -9.06
CA ASP A 126 -11.86 -2.01 -7.81
C ASP A 126 -11.86 -1.08 -6.59
N ILE A 127 -11.28 0.12 -6.74
CA ILE A 127 -11.28 1.15 -5.68
C ILE A 127 -12.70 1.69 -5.46
N LEU A 128 -13.42 2.01 -6.52
CA LEU A 128 -14.80 2.55 -6.44
C LEU A 128 -15.76 1.57 -5.75
N THR A 129 -15.61 0.28 -6.00
CA THR A 129 -16.43 -0.79 -5.40
C THR A 129 -15.94 -1.24 -4.04
N GLY A 130 -14.79 -0.75 -3.58
CA GLY A 130 -14.18 -1.12 -2.30
C GLY A 130 -13.52 -2.51 -2.30
N ARG A 131 -13.31 -3.12 -3.46
CA ARG A 131 -12.55 -4.36 -3.60
C ARG A 131 -11.05 -4.17 -3.33
N LYS A 132 -10.53 -2.97 -3.67
CA LYS A 132 -9.16 -2.56 -3.38
C LYS A 132 -9.13 -1.24 -2.61
N GLN A 133 -8.18 -1.13 -1.69
CA GLN A 133 -7.93 0.11 -0.98
C GLN A 133 -7.11 1.07 -1.86
N LEU A 134 -7.36 2.37 -1.74
CA LEU A 134 -6.49 3.41 -2.30
C LEU A 134 -5.23 3.53 -1.45
N TYR A 135 -4.08 3.37 -2.09
CA TYR A 135 -2.78 3.64 -1.50
C TYR A 135 -2.16 4.86 -2.16
N GLN A 136 -1.55 5.72 -1.36
CA GLN A 136 -0.89 6.95 -1.81
C GLN A 136 0.58 6.92 -1.39
N GLN A 137 1.41 7.70 -2.07
CA GLN A 137 2.77 7.98 -1.65
C GLN A 137 2.78 8.63 -0.27
N GLN A 138 3.58 8.09 0.65
CA GLN A 138 3.80 8.60 2.00
C GLN A 138 5.30 8.57 2.33
N PRO A 139 6.13 9.34 1.59
CA PRO A 139 7.57 9.39 1.87
C PRO A 139 7.82 9.94 3.27
N LYS A 140 8.72 9.28 4.02
CA LYS A 140 9.00 9.67 5.42
C LYS A 140 9.86 10.91 5.54
N PHE A 141 10.56 11.31 4.47
CA PHE A 141 11.55 12.38 4.52
C PHE A 141 11.31 13.50 3.52
N TYR A 142 11.19 13.19 2.22
CA TYR A 142 11.06 14.20 1.18
C TYR A 142 10.00 13.80 0.15
N LEU A 143 9.03 14.68 -0.04
CA LEU A 143 8.01 14.58 -1.08
C LEU A 143 8.27 15.60 -2.18
N PHE A 144 8.53 15.12 -3.38
CA PHE A 144 8.53 15.92 -4.60
C PHE A 144 7.11 15.90 -5.20
N PRO A 145 6.45 17.06 -5.35
CA PRO A 145 5.05 17.11 -5.76
C PRO A 145 4.87 16.78 -7.25
N GLY A 146 3.67 16.32 -7.62
CA GLY A 146 3.28 16.13 -9.02
C GLY A 146 3.75 14.83 -9.66
N LEU A 147 4.49 13.98 -8.96
CA LEU A 147 4.90 12.67 -9.48
C LEU A 147 3.73 11.66 -9.51
N PRO A 148 3.65 10.81 -10.55
CA PRO A 148 2.61 9.78 -10.64
C PRO A 148 2.67 8.81 -9.46
N GLN A 149 1.48 8.39 -9.00
CA GLN A 149 1.33 7.34 -7.99
C GLN A 149 1.14 6.00 -8.67
N VAL A 150 2.25 5.38 -9.06
CA VAL A 150 2.28 4.09 -9.75
C VAL A 150 2.92 3.05 -8.85
N GLN A 151 2.20 1.98 -8.52
CA GLN A 151 2.69 0.94 -7.60
C GLN A 151 3.90 0.20 -8.19
N PHE A 152 3.75 -0.37 -9.39
CA PHE A 152 4.83 -0.96 -10.17
C PHE A 152 4.91 -0.25 -11.52
N GLN A 153 6.10 0.14 -11.93
CA GLN A 153 6.29 0.83 -13.20
C GLN A 153 5.95 -0.07 -14.39
N PRO A 154 5.22 0.46 -15.39
CA PRO A 154 4.98 -0.25 -16.63
C PRO A 154 6.30 -0.65 -17.29
N ARG A 155 6.37 -1.83 -17.85
CA ARG A 155 7.58 -2.35 -18.48
C ARG A 155 8.15 -1.45 -19.57
N ALA A 156 7.29 -0.75 -20.29
CA ALA A 156 7.69 0.18 -21.34
C ALA A 156 8.52 1.36 -20.81
N ASP A 157 8.25 1.81 -19.60
CA ASP A 157 8.92 2.97 -18.98
C ASP A 157 10.28 2.60 -18.36
N VAL A 158 10.54 1.29 -18.19
CA VAL A 158 11.76 0.73 -17.60
C VAL A 158 12.41 -0.33 -18.51
N SER A 159 12.42 -0.06 -19.82
CA SER A 159 12.88 -1.01 -20.86
C SER A 159 14.35 -1.45 -20.65
N TRP A 160 15.20 -0.62 -20.05
CA TRP A 160 16.59 -0.91 -19.69
C TRP A 160 16.74 -2.08 -18.70
N LEU A 161 15.69 -2.46 -17.98
CA LEU A 161 15.70 -3.68 -17.14
C LEU A 161 15.99 -4.94 -17.94
N ALA A 162 15.68 -4.97 -19.24
CA ALA A 162 15.94 -6.15 -20.08
C ALA A 162 17.44 -6.52 -20.15
N GLU A 163 18.34 -5.52 -20.14
CA GLU A 163 19.78 -5.77 -20.13
C GLU A 163 20.25 -6.35 -18.81
N ILE A 164 19.67 -5.89 -17.70
CA ILE A 164 19.95 -6.41 -16.36
C ILE A 164 19.43 -7.84 -16.21
N GLU A 165 18.23 -8.11 -16.72
CA GLU A 165 17.66 -9.47 -16.75
C GLU A 165 18.52 -10.44 -17.56
N ALA A 166 19.03 -10.00 -18.71
CA ALA A 166 19.93 -10.80 -19.53
C ALA A 166 21.24 -11.17 -18.79
N ALA A 167 21.68 -10.33 -17.84
CA ALA A 167 22.85 -10.58 -17.01
C ALA A 167 22.54 -11.42 -15.76
N ALA A 168 21.27 -11.73 -15.46
CA ALA A 168 20.86 -12.44 -14.23
C ALA A 168 21.63 -13.74 -13.96
N PRO A 169 21.93 -14.62 -14.94
CA PRO A 169 22.72 -15.82 -14.68
C PRO A 169 24.13 -15.52 -14.18
N ALA A 170 24.80 -14.49 -14.74
CA ALA A 170 26.15 -14.10 -14.31
C ALA A 170 26.10 -13.42 -12.92
N ILE A 171 25.13 -12.56 -12.69
CA ILE A 171 24.90 -11.92 -11.38
C ILE A 171 24.61 -12.97 -10.30
N ARG A 172 23.82 -14.00 -10.63
CA ARG A 172 23.55 -15.13 -9.73
C ARG A 172 24.82 -15.91 -9.38
N ALA A 173 25.71 -16.13 -10.35
CA ALA A 173 26.99 -16.81 -10.10
C ALA A 173 27.90 -15.99 -9.15
N GLU A 174 27.95 -14.66 -9.30
CA GLU A 174 28.67 -13.78 -8.39
C GLU A 174 28.07 -13.82 -6.98
N LEU A 175 26.74 -13.76 -6.84
CA LEU A 175 26.06 -13.94 -5.56
C LEU A 175 26.43 -15.27 -4.90
N GLN A 176 26.39 -16.39 -5.63
CA GLN A 176 26.73 -17.71 -5.10
C GLN A 176 28.17 -17.79 -4.61
N ALA A 177 29.11 -17.16 -5.34
CA ALA A 177 30.51 -17.06 -4.91
C ALA A 177 30.69 -16.23 -3.63
N LEU A 178 29.87 -15.20 -3.40
CA LEU A 178 29.84 -14.46 -2.14
C LEU A 178 29.21 -15.30 -1.02
N GLN A 179 28.11 -16.00 -1.29
CA GLN A 179 27.44 -16.86 -0.31
C GLN A 179 28.31 -18.02 0.20
N ALA A 180 29.27 -18.48 -0.59
CA ALA A 180 30.23 -19.49 -0.17
C ALA A 180 31.15 -19.02 0.99
N GLN A 181 31.19 -17.72 1.28
CA GLN A 181 31.95 -17.15 2.42
C GLN A 181 31.01 -16.84 3.58
N PRO A 182 31.14 -17.52 4.72
CA PRO A 182 30.33 -17.23 5.89
C PRO A 182 30.52 -15.80 6.41
N GLY A 183 29.43 -15.17 6.87
CA GLY A 183 29.49 -13.89 7.58
C GLY A 183 29.47 -12.64 6.69
N LEU A 184 29.32 -12.75 5.37
CA LEU A 184 29.19 -11.58 4.52
C LEU A 184 27.79 -10.93 4.58
N PHE A 185 26.72 -11.71 4.79
CA PHE A 185 25.40 -11.17 5.02
C PHE A 185 25.30 -10.62 6.44
N ALA A 186 25.03 -9.31 6.56
CA ALA A 186 24.74 -8.63 7.82
C ALA A 186 23.28 -8.22 7.87
N PRO A 187 22.68 -8.03 9.07
CA PRO A 187 21.32 -7.51 9.20
C PRO A 187 21.15 -6.23 8.38
N TYR A 188 20.07 -6.17 7.57
CA TYR A 188 19.82 -4.99 6.72
C TYR A 188 19.55 -3.74 7.54
N VAL A 189 18.75 -3.86 8.61
CA VAL A 189 18.44 -2.76 9.53
C VAL A 189 19.45 -2.79 10.68
N GLU A 190 20.41 -1.89 10.60
CA GLU A 190 21.48 -1.76 11.61
C GLU A 190 21.08 -0.79 12.72
N ASP A 191 21.56 -1.05 13.95
CA ASP A 191 21.51 -0.09 15.05
C ASP A 191 22.48 1.06 14.78
N ARG A 192 22.00 2.30 14.91
CA ARG A 192 22.81 3.50 14.72
C ARG A 192 22.67 4.40 15.94
N ASP A 193 23.77 4.79 16.57
CA ASP A 193 23.79 5.60 17.78
C ASP A 193 23.13 6.99 17.63
N ASN A 194 22.97 7.46 16.41
CA ASN A 194 22.35 8.75 16.07
C ASN A 194 20.86 8.67 15.74
N ARG A 195 20.20 7.53 15.94
CA ARG A 195 18.76 7.35 15.69
C ARG A 195 18.05 6.72 16.89
N PRO A 196 16.84 7.20 17.23
CA PRO A 196 15.99 6.51 18.19
C PRO A 196 15.64 5.09 17.72
N ARG A 197 15.67 4.11 18.63
CA ARG A 197 15.34 2.70 18.39
C ARG A 197 13.83 2.44 18.28
N ASN A 198 13.08 3.30 17.63
CA ASN A 198 11.62 3.17 17.51
C ASN A 198 11.19 3.01 16.04
N GLY A 199 10.15 2.25 15.82
CA GLY A 199 9.45 2.17 14.53
C GLY A 199 10.01 1.21 13.49
N GLN A 200 10.92 0.29 13.84
CA GLN A 200 11.51 -0.66 12.89
C GLN A 200 10.81 -2.04 12.89
N ALA A 201 9.63 -2.13 13.48
CA ALA A 201 8.75 -3.31 13.47
C ALA A 201 9.46 -4.66 13.76
N GLY A 202 10.46 -4.65 14.67
CA GLY A 202 11.21 -5.84 15.05
C GLY A 202 12.33 -6.26 14.07
N MET A 203 12.62 -5.46 13.06
CA MET A 203 13.65 -5.77 12.04
C MET A 203 15.06 -5.28 12.43
N LEU A 204 15.20 -4.49 13.50
CA LEU A 204 16.48 -3.99 13.97
C LEU A 204 17.40 -5.13 14.42
N GLY A 205 18.57 -5.26 13.77
CA GLY A 205 19.53 -6.32 14.05
C GLY A 205 19.05 -7.73 13.73
N ASN A 206 17.91 -7.88 13.02
CA ASN A 206 17.34 -9.17 12.68
C ASN A 206 18.03 -9.75 11.44
N ALA A 207 18.71 -10.90 11.61
CA ALA A 207 19.41 -11.61 10.54
C ALA A 207 18.48 -12.26 9.51
N ASP A 208 17.18 -12.39 9.81
CA ASP A 208 16.18 -12.93 8.87
C ASP A 208 16.06 -12.04 7.63
N TRP A 209 16.32 -10.75 7.76
CA TRP A 209 16.50 -9.83 6.66
C TRP A 209 17.94 -9.29 6.68
N SER A 210 18.76 -9.77 5.77
CA SER A 210 20.19 -9.47 5.72
C SER A 210 20.64 -9.06 4.31
N ALA A 211 21.77 -8.38 4.21
CA ALA A 211 22.27 -7.84 2.97
C ALA A 211 23.79 -7.94 2.83
N ILE A 212 24.25 -7.97 1.56
CA ILE A 212 25.62 -7.70 1.15
C ILE A 212 25.57 -6.46 0.24
N PHE A 213 26.21 -5.38 0.65
CA PHE A 213 26.24 -4.14 -0.13
C PHE A 213 27.41 -4.13 -1.12
N LEU A 214 27.11 -3.77 -2.38
CA LEU A 214 28.08 -3.40 -3.40
C LEU A 214 28.31 -1.88 -3.39
N TRP A 215 27.23 -1.13 -3.16
CA TRP A 215 27.18 0.29 -2.86
C TRP A 215 26.28 0.53 -1.67
N LYS A 216 26.72 1.33 -0.73
CA LYS A 216 25.96 1.68 0.48
C LYS A 216 25.93 3.20 0.63
N ASP A 217 24.74 3.77 0.68
CA ASP A 217 24.52 5.19 0.91
C ASP A 217 25.31 6.09 -0.10
N GLY A 218 25.30 5.71 -1.39
CA GLY A 218 25.98 6.44 -2.45
C GLY A 218 27.49 6.19 -2.56
N VAL A 219 28.05 5.30 -1.74
CA VAL A 219 29.47 4.98 -1.72
C VAL A 219 29.71 3.53 -2.11
N GLU A 220 30.63 3.30 -3.03
CA GLU A 220 31.03 1.95 -3.42
C GLU A 220 31.70 1.21 -2.25
N VAL A 221 31.45 -0.09 -2.14
CA VAL A 221 32.13 -1.02 -1.25
C VAL A 221 33.14 -1.82 -2.10
N PRO A 222 34.37 -1.32 -2.28
CA PRO A 222 35.30 -1.80 -3.33
C PRO A 222 35.61 -3.28 -3.21
N GLU A 223 35.73 -3.81 -1.99
CA GLU A 223 36.06 -5.21 -1.72
C GLU A 223 34.95 -6.19 -2.15
N ILE A 224 33.70 -5.72 -2.22
CA ILE A 224 32.56 -6.50 -2.70
C ILE A 224 32.31 -6.19 -4.19
N ALA A 225 32.31 -4.93 -4.59
CA ALA A 225 32.05 -4.52 -5.97
C ALA A 225 33.08 -5.15 -6.95
N ALA A 226 34.36 -5.21 -6.58
CA ALA A 226 35.40 -5.87 -7.37
C ALA A 226 35.16 -7.38 -7.62
N ARG A 227 34.36 -8.02 -6.78
CA ARG A 227 33.98 -9.44 -6.92
C ARG A 227 32.70 -9.65 -7.72
N CYS A 228 32.02 -8.54 -8.10
CA CYS A 228 30.75 -8.55 -8.80
C CYS A 228 30.80 -7.76 -10.11
N PRO A 229 31.81 -8.00 -11.01
CA PRO A 229 31.99 -7.21 -12.23
C PRO A 229 30.82 -7.33 -13.21
N ALA A 230 30.14 -8.46 -13.28
CA ALA A 230 28.96 -8.63 -14.14
C ALA A 230 27.77 -7.80 -13.62
N THR A 231 27.55 -7.77 -12.31
CA THR A 231 26.54 -6.93 -11.66
C THR A 231 26.83 -5.46 -11.94
N MET A 232 28.04 -4.99 -11.67
CA MET A 232 28.43 -3.61 -11.87
C MET A 232 28.34 -3.19 -13.35
N LYS A 233 28.70 -4.07 -14.29
CA LYS A 233 28.56 -3.84 -15.72
C LYS A 233 27.09 -3.74 -16.16
N ALA A 234 26.24 -4.63 -15.68
CA ALA A 234 24.82 -4.64 -16.02
C ALA A 234 24.09 -3.34 -15.57
N LEU A 235 24.55 -2.76 -14.46
CA LEU A 235 23.95 -1.53 -13.91
C LEU A 235 24.48 -0.22 -14.56
N GLN A 236 25.48 -0.28 -15.45
CA GLN A 236 26.02 0.92 -16.10
C GLN A 236 24.99 1.68 -16.95
N GLY A 237 24.05 0.96 -17.57
CA GLY A 237 22.97 1.53 -18.38
C GLY A 237 21.72 1.96 -17.58
N ALA A 238 21.69 1.67 -16.28
CA ALA A 238 20.55 2.04 -15.44
C ALA A 238 20.65 3.53 -15.02
N PRO A 239 19.52 4.26 -14.94
CA PRO A 239 19.50 5.66 -14.48
C PRO A 239 19.60 5.72 -12.94
N LEU A 240 20.74 5.26 -12.39
CA LEU A 240 20.96 5.17 -10.94
C LEU A 240 20.73 6.52 -10.25
N ASP A 241 20.00 6.50 -9.15
CA ASP A 241 19.74 7.65 -8.29
C ASP A 241 21.02 8.04 -7.54
N ARG A 242 21.79 8.98 -8.11
CA ARG A 242 23.08 9.39 -7.54
C ARG A 242 22.93 10.67 -6.73
N ILE A 243 22.73 10.50 -5.41
CA ILE A 243 22.76 11.60 -4.43
C ILE A 243 23.92 11.34 -3.47
N PRO A 244 24.97 12.20 -3.43
CA PRO A 244 26.16 11.97 -2.62
C PRO A 244 25.83 11.69 -1.15
N GLY A 245 26.43 10.65 -0.58
CA GLY A 245 26.24 10.25 0.81
C GLY A 245 24.87 9.63 1.14
N ARG A 246 24.00 9.33 0.12
CA ARG A 246 22.64 8.83 0.32
C ARG A 246 22.23 7.69 -0.59
N SER A 247 22.52 7.81 -1.89
CA SER A 247 22.14 6.85 -2.93
C SER A 247 23.12 6.87 -4.11
N PRO A 248 23.16 5.79 -4.94
CA PRO A 248 22.34 4.59 -4.82
C PRO A 248 22.78 3.67 -3.70
N SER A 249 21.87 2.79 -3.27
CA SER A 249 22.23 1.55 -2.60
C SER A 249 22.11 0.41 -3.60
N ILE A 250 23.17 -0.40 -3.73
CA ILE A 250 23.18 -1.60 -4.58
C ILE A 250 23.56 -2.77 -3.67
N LEU A 251 22.66 -3.74 -3.56
CA LEU A 251 22.86 -4.83 -2.59
C LEU A 251 22.18 -6.13 -3.00
N PHE A 252 22.75 -7.24 -2.55
CA PHE A 252 22.03 -8.50 -2.49
C PHE A 252 21.26 -8.56 -1.17
N SER A 253 19.94 -8.63 -1.25
CA SER A 253 19.02 -8.70 -0.11
C SER A 253 18.53 -10.13 0.05
N LYS A 254 18.73 -10.69 1.23
CA LYS A 254 18.28 -12.01 1.61
C LYS A 254 17.14 -11.93 2.63
N LEU A 255 16.06 -12.67 2.39
CA LEU A 255 14.98 -12.90 3.34
C LEU A 255 14.93 -14.41 3.65
N ALA A 256 15.11 -14.75 4.92
CA ALA A 256 15.15 -16.14 5.36
C ALA A 256 13.82 -16.88 5.11
N ALA A 257 13.90 -18.21 5.12
CA ALA A 257 12.72 -19.08 5.10
C ALA A 257 11.73 -18.72 6.21
N GLY A 258 10.45 -18.60 5.88
CA GLY A 258 9.39 -18.25 6.82
C GLY A 258 9.37 -16.79 7.30
N ALA A 259 10.32 -15.95 6.87
CA ALA A 259 10.46 -14.58 7.35
C ALA A 259 9.58 -13.58 6.62
N ARG A 260 9.31 -12.44 7.28
CA ARG A 260 8.47 -11.33 6.76
C ARG A 260 9.14 -10.00 7.00
N ILE A 261 9.05 -9.10 6.02
CA ILE A 261 9.34 -7.68 6.14
C ILE A 261 7.99 -6.99 6.30
N PRO A 262 7.68 -6.37 7.46
CA PRO A 262 6.38 -5.74 7.70
C PRO A 262 6.10 -4.58 6.77
N ALA A 263 4.83 -4.22 6.61
CA ALA A 263 4.39 -3.09 5.81
C ALA A 263 5.06 -1.79 6.25
N HIS A 264 5.66 -1.08 5.30
CA HIS A 264 6.40 0.16 5.53
C HIS A 264 6.42 1.06 4.29
N HIS A 265 6.97 2.25 4.44
CA HIS A 265 7.12 3.26 3.40
C HIS A 265 8.58 3.68 3.29
N GLY A 266 9.02 4.01 2.08
CA GLY A 266 10.33 4.57 1.80
C GLY A 266 10.49 6.02 2.24
N LEU A 267 11.64 6.60 1.92
CA LEU A 267 12.05 7.90 2.43
C LEU A 267 11.77 9.06 1.48
N ILE A 268 11.95 8.85 0.18
CA ILE A 268 11.80 9.89 -0.86
C ILE A 268 11.06 9.33 -2.06
N ASN A 269 10.19 10.13 -2.68
CA ASN A 269 9.42 9.69 -3.84
C ASN A 269 10.04 10.04 -5.20
N THR A 270 11.28 10.53 -5.22
CA THR A 270 12.01 10.91 -6.45
C THR A 270 12.69 9.71 -7.11
N ARG A 271 12.71 8.55 -6.45
CA ARG A 271 13.33 7.33 -6.96
C ARG A 271 12.34 6.16 -7.04
N LEU A 272 12.77 5.14 -7.74
CA LEU A 272 12.19 3.81 -7.73
C LEU A 272 13.20 2.84 -7.15
N ILE A 273 12.70 1.82 -6.47
CA ILE A 273 13.48 0.66 -6.08
C ILE A 273 13.28 -0.44 -7.13
N CYS A 274 14.39 -1.01 -7.59
CA CYS A 274 14.39 -2.10 -8.54
C CYS A 274 14.76 -3.42 -7.85
N HIS A 275 14.01 -4.47 -8.13
CA HIS A 275 14.27 -5.82 -7.68
C HIS A 275 14.56 -6.72 -8.87
N LEU A 276 15.71 -7.42 -8.86
CA LEU A 276 15.99 -8.56 -9.74
C LEU A 276 16.08 -9.82 -8.87
N PRO A 277 15.08 -10.72 -8.92
CA PRO A 277 15.12 -11.98 -8.21
C PRO A 277 16.19 -12.91 -8.78
N LEU A 278 17.08 -13.40 -7.91
CA LEU A 278 18.19 -14.31 -8.29
C LEU A 278 17.96 -15.72 -7.73
N ILE A 279 17.43 -15.80 -6.52
CA ILE A 279 16.98 -17.04 -5.87
C ILE A 279 15.61 -16.70 -5.29
N ALA A 280 14.55 -17.22 -5.89
CA ALA A 280 13.17 -16.91 -5.52
C ALA A 280 12.32 -18.19 -5.49
N PRO A 281 12.35 -18.93 -4.38
CA PRO A 281 11.55 -20.14 -4.25
C PRO A 281 10.05 -19.82 -4.32
N PRO A 282 9.21 -20.76 -4.82
CA PRO A 282 7.76 -20.63 -4.77
C PRO A 282 7.28 -20.33 -3.35
N GLY A 283 6.35 -19.39 -3.20
CA GLY A 283 5.90 -18.92 -1.89
C GLY A 283 6.58 -17.62 -1.42
N SER A 284 7.45 -17.05 -2.25
CA SER A 284 8.04 -15.73 -1.99
C SER A 284 7.22 -14.64 -2.67
N TRP A 285 6.70 -13.67 -1.88
CA TRP A 285 5.74 -12.68 -2.32
C TRP A 285 6.14 -11.26 -1.93
N PHE A 286 5.67 -10.31 -2.74
CA PHE A 286 5.88 -8.89 -2.54
C PHE A 286 4.59 -8.11 -2.84
N ARG A 287 4.19 -7.21 -1.95
CA ARG A 287 3.04 -6.33 -2.11
C ARG A 287 3.50 -4.88 -2.18
N VAL A 288 2.96 -4.14 -3.13
CA VAL A 288 3.02 -2.67 -3.17
C VAL A 288 1.58 -2.16 -3.29
N GLY A 289 1.13 -1.40 -2.30
CA GLY A 289 -0.25 -0.95 -2.24
C GLY A 289 -1.24 -2.10 -2.29
N SER A 290 -2.09 -2.11 -3.30
CA SER A 290 -3.12 -3.14 -3.53
C SER A 290 -2.70 -4.27 -4.47
N GLU A 291 -1.45 -4.26 -4.96
CA GLU A 291 -0.93 -5.25 -5.91
C GLU A 291 0.07 -6.18 -5.24
N VAL A 292 -0.16 -7.49 -5.40
CA VAL A 292 0.71 -8.56 -4.89
C VAL A 292 1.32 -9.29 -6.06
N ARG A 293 2.64 -9.47 -6.04
CA ARG A 293 3.40 -10.24 -7.05
C ARG A 293 4.22 -11.33 -6.39
N GLN A 294 4.31 -12.47 -7.05
CA GLN A 294 5.30 -13.49 -6.73
C GLN A 294 6.59 -13.17 -7.47
N TRP A 295 7.74 -13.34 -6.81
CA TRP A 295 9.02 -13.18 -7.48
C TRP A 295 9.27 -14.35 -8.47
N GLU A 296 9.69 -13.96 -9.67
CA GLU A 296 10.14 -14.88 -10.71
C GLU A 296 11.65 -14.68 -10.95
N GLU A 297 12.46 -15.73 -10.85
CA GLU A 297 13.90 -15.62 -11.04
C GLU A 297 14.25 -15.03 -12.42
N GLY A 298 15.14 -14.05 -12.42
CA GLY A 298 15.59 -13.36 -13.63
C GLY A 298 14.62 -12.32 -14.20
N ARG A 299 13.47 -12.09 -13.57
CA ARG A 299 12.49 -11.10 -14.03
C ARG A 299 12.41 -9.92 -13.09
N ALA A 300 12.95 -8.79 -13.53
CA ALA A 300 13.03 -7.59 -12.72
C ALA A 300 11.78 -6.72 -12.81
N TRP A 301 11.55 -5.91 -11.78
CA TRP A 301 10.60 -4.82 -11.79
C TRP A 301 11.13 -3.61 -11.00
N ALA A 302 10.54 -2.46 -11.27
CA ALA A 302 10.74 -1.24 -10.52
C ALA A 302 9.41 -0.81 -9.86
N PHE A 303 9.47 -0.31 -8.63
CA PHE A 303 8.28 0.10 -7.88
C PHE A 303 8.56 1.35 -7.04
N ASP A 304 7.50 2.02 -6.63
CA ASP A 304 7.55 3.18 -5.74
C ASP A 304 7.52 2.73 -4.29
N ASP A 305 8.66 2.78 -3.60
CA ASP A 305 8.79 2.38 -2.21
C ASP A 305 8.09 3.32 -1.21
N THR A 306 7.68 4.50 -1.67
CA THR A 306 6.91 5.44 -0.84
C THR A 306 5.42 5.11 -0.77
N ILE A 307 4.95 4.18 -1.58
CA ILE A 307 3.67 3.48 -1.41
C ILE A 307 3.91 2.34 -0.43
N GLU A 308 2.97 2.10 0.48
CA GLU A 308 3.09 1.02 1.48
C GLU A 308 3.41 -0.31 0.81
N HIS A 309 4.49 -0.95 1.25
CA HIS A 309 4.94 -2.22 0.71
C HIS A 309 5.44 -3.17 1.80
N GLU A 310 5.36 -4.47 1.50
CA GLU A 310 5.79 -5.56 2.40
C GLU A 310 6.26 -6.77 1.60
N ALA A 311 7.05 -7.63 2.24
CA ALA A 311 7.56 -8.86 1.66
C ALA A 311 7.39 -10.03 2.61
N TRP A 312 7.15 -11.23 2.05
CA TRP A 312 7.16 -12.45 2.84
C TRP A 312 7.65 -13.64 2.04
N ASN A 313 8.27 -14.58 2.75
CA ASN A 313 8.81 -15.80 2.21
C ASN A 313 8.19 -16.99 2.96
N ASP A 314 7.11 -17.54 2.41
CA ASP A 314 6.40 -18.68 3.00
C ASP A 314 7.02 -20.04 2.59
N SER A 315 8.24 -20.02 1.99
CA SER A 315 8.95 -21.23 1.59
C SER A 315 9.94 -21.70 2.67
N ASP A 316 10.48 -22.90 2.49
CA ASP A 316 11.52 -23.50 3.35
C ASP A 316 12.96 -23.10 2.93
N LEU A 317 13.12 -22.21 1.96
CA LEU A 317 14.41 -21.77 1.43
C LEU A 317 14.56 -20.25 1.52
N ASP A 318 15.80 -19.78 1.65
CA ASP A 318 16.08 -18.33 1.61
C ASP A 318 15.79 -17.74 0.23
N ARG A 319 15.15 -16.57 0.19
CA ARG A 319 14.96 -15.75 -1.01
C ARG A 319 16.09 -14.72 -1.10
N THR A 320 16.77 -14.60 -2.24
CA THR A 320 17.79 -13.57 -2.47
C THR A 320 17.55 -12.81 -3.77
N ILE A 321 17.53 -11.48 -3.68
CA ILE A 321 17.33 -10.57 -4.82
C ILE A 321 18.45 -9.54 -4.88
N LEU A 322 18.74 -9.01 -6.08
CA LEU A 322 19.49 -7.77 -6.24
C LEU A 322 18.51 -6.60 -6.10
N ILE A 323 18.87 -5.63 -5.27
CA ILE A 323 18.15 -4.36 -5.10
C ILE A 323 19.06 -3.21 -5.52
N PHE A 324 18.48 -2.22 -6.21
CA PHE A 324 19.17 -0.97 -6.55
C PHE A 324 18.17 0.16 -6.78
N ASP A 325 18.65 1.41 -6.61
CA ASP A 325 17.83 2.62 -6.69
C ASP A 325 18.05 3.32 -8.03
N VAL A 326 16.98 3.80 -8.66
CA VAL A 326 17.04 4.60 -9.90
C VAL A 326 16.16 5.84 -9.77
N TRP A 327 16.49 6.90 -10.52
CA TRP A 327 15.62 8.05 -10.67
C TRP A 327 14.27 7.64 -11.27
N LYS A 328 13.20 8.29 -10.82
CA LYS A 328 11.93 8.24 -11.55
C LYS A 328 12.07 8.87 -12.91
N PRO A 329 11.49 8.29 -13.98
CA PRO A 329 11.63 8.80 -15.34
C PRO A 329 11.03 10.21 -15.53
N GLU A 330 10.15 10.64 -14.64
CA GLU A 330 9.52 11.96 -14.66
C GLU A 330 10.40 13.06 -14.09
N ILE A 331 11.51 12.75 -13.41
CA ILE A 331 12.45 13.72 -12.86
C ILE A 331 13.44 14.14 -13.94
N SER A 332 13.39 15.40 -14.37
CA SER A 332 14.32 15.96 -15.34
C SER A 332 15.75 16.06 -14.78
N GLU A 333 16.75 16.17 -15.67
CA GLU A 333 18.15 16.35 -15.26
C GLU A 333 18.35 17.59 -14.39
N GLU A 334 17.67 18.71 -14.73
CA GLU A 334 17.68 19.94 -13.92
C GLU A 334 17.14 19.69 -12.50
N GLU A 335 16.03 18.97 -12.39
CA GLU A 335 15.43 18.63 -11.09
C GLU A 335 16.33 17.69 -10.29
N GLN A 336 17.00 16.72 -10.94
CA GLN A 336 17.99 15.85 -10.30
C GLN A 336 19.14 16.70 -9.69
N ASP A 337 19.64 17.69 -10.41
CA ASP A 337 20.71 18.58 -9.93
C ASP A 337 20.22 19.44 -8.75
N LEU A 338 19.00 19.97 -8.83
CA LEU A 338 18.39 20.72 -7.73
C LEU A 338 18.15 19.87 -6.50
N ILE A 339 17.72 18.62 -6.68
CA ILE A 339 17.53 17.66 -5.58
C ILE A 339 18.89 17.35 -4.92
N ARG A 340 19.95 17.11 -5.70
CA ARG A 340 21.32 16.94 -5.16
C ARG A 340 21.74 18.15 -4.34
N ALA A 341 21.59 19.35 -4.90
CA ALA A 341 21.92 20.60 -4.20
C ALA A 341 21.09 20.81 -2.92
N LEU A 342 19.81 20.42 -2.92
CA LEU A 342 18.96 20.45 -1.73
C LEU A 342 19.54 19.56 -0.63
N PHE A 343 19.90 18.32 -0.96
CA PHE A 343 20.45 17.39 0.04
C PHE A 343 21.83 17.82 0.54
N ASP A 344 22.68 18.38 -0.32
CA ASP A 344 23.97 18.99 0.09
C ASP A 344 23.75 20.17 1.06
N ALA A 345 22.77 21.04 0.79
CA ALA A 345 22.42 22.15 1.68
C ALA A 345 21.87 21.67 3.04
N ILE A 346 21.08 20.60 3.06
CA ILE A 346 20.59 19.97 4.31
C ILE A 346 21.77 19.45 5.13
N ASP A 347 22.75 18.79 4.51
CA ASP A 347 23.93 18.27 5.22
C ASP A 347 24.82 19.38 5.76
N ALA A 348 24.94 20.47 5.01
CA ALA A 348 25.70 21.67 5.45
C ALA A 348 25.03 22.42 6.62
N SER A 349 23.70 22.28 6.79
CA SER A 349 22.94 23.05 7.79
C SER A 349 22.94 22.46 9.22
N GLY A 350 23.63 21.34 9.46
CA GLY A 350 23.89 20.90 10.82
C GLY A 350 23.33 19.55 11.24
N GLY A 351 23.62 18.54 10.50
CA GLY A 351 23.37 17.17 10.98
C GLY A 351 23.55 16.14 9.87
N ARG A 352 24.09 14.99 10.21
CA ARG A 352 24.07 13.86 9.28
C ARG A 352 22.61 13.45 9.08
N THR A 353 22.06 13.78 7.93
CA THR A 353 20.74 13.31 7.54
C THR A 353 20.78 11.79 7.36
N PRO A 354 19.64 11.11 7.55
CA PRO A 354 19.55 9.67 7.33
C PRO A 354 19.94 9.31 5.90
N ALA A 355 20.79 8.30 5.75
CA ALA A 355 20.96 7.64 4.47
C ALA A 355 19.60 7.10 3.96
N LEU A 356 19.38 7.21 2.65
CA LEU A 356 18.09 6.83 2.03
C LEU A 356 17.89 5.31 1.93
N GLY A 357 18.90 4.51 2.24
CA GLY A 357 18.86 3.04 2.15
C GLY A 357 18.51 2.31 3.43
N SER A 358 18.12 3.01 4.51
CA SER A 358 17.90 2.32 5.81
C SER A 358 16.72 2.87 6.59
#